data_67ceb81f1a74ea4199901eb34d847b49
#
_entry.id   67ceb81f1a74ea4199901eb34d847b49
#
_cell.length_a   1.000
_cell.length_b   1.000
_cell.length_c   1.000
_cell.angle_alpha   90.00
_cell.angle_beta   90.00
_cell.angle_gamma   90.00
#
_symmetry.space_group_name_H-M   'P 1'
#
loop_
_entity.id
_entity.type
_entity.pdbx_description
1 polymer ?
#
loop_
_entity_poly.entity_id
_entity_poly.type
_entity_poly.pdbx_seq_one_letter_code
_entity_poly.pdbx_strand_id
1 'polypeptide(L)'
;ADFAADREGFLILDEIYQGLSHGPVPYQTGLAVRDDLYILNSFSKFFGMTGWRLGWVVVPPQAIEPITKLAQNLFISPSTPAQYAALAAFDEDAMTIHGQRKDAFVQRAARLSDGLQRLGFRIPVAPDGAFYLYVDISHTGMNSMDFCWRLIDEFQVAVTPGADFGEHNADHFVRFAYTTHLEAIELGLERIEAALTAWGVNT
;
A
#
# COMPACT_ATOMS: atom_id res chain seq x y z
N ALA A 1 3.99 7.79 -20.94
CA ALA A 1 5.17 8.63 -21.13
C ALA A 1 4.99 9.59 -22.31
N ASP A 2 4.69 9.09 -23.52
CA ASP A 2 4.54 9.94 -24.72
C ASP A 2 3.45 11.00 -24.55
N PHE A 3 2.31 10.66 -23.97
CA PHE A 3 1.25 11.61 -23.64
C PHE A 3 1.73 12.81 -22.78
N ALA A 4 2.63 12.58 -21.84
CA ALA A 4 3.20 13.64 -21.01
C ALA A 4 4.23 14.46 -21.83
N ALA A 5 5.10 13.77 -22.57
CA ALA A 5 6.12 14.43 -23.38
C ALA A 5 5.51 15.33 -24.49
N ASP A 6 4.44 14.90 -25.13
CA ASP A 6 3.72 15.69 -26.15
C ASP A 6 3.11 16.99 -25.60
N ARG A 7 3.05 17.14 -24.27
CA ARG A 7 2.51 18.30 -23.55
C ARG A 7 3.57 19.05 -22.74
N GLU A 8 4.84 18.84 -23.06
CA GLU A 8 5.98 19.42 -22.32
C GLU A 8 5.91 19.10 -20.81
N GLY A 9 5.26 17.98 -20.47
CA GLY A 9 5.13 17.49 -19.11
C GLY A 9 6.16 16.40 -18.80
N PHE A 10 6.17 15.97 -17.53
CA PHE A 10 6.99 14.86 -17.08
C PHE A 10 6.13 13.80 -16.37
N LEU A 11 6.64 12.57 -16.33
CA LEU A 11 5.95 11.46 -15.66
C LEU A 11 6.72 11.06 -14.41
N ILE A 12 6.03 11.08 -13.28
CA ILE A 12 6.51 10.53 -12.01
C ILE A 12 5.82 9.20 -11.78
N LEU A 13 6.58 8.14 -11.55
CA LEU A 13 6.09 6.84 -11.14
C LEU A 13 6.46 6.57 -9.69
N ASP A 14 5.46 6.33 -8.86
CA ASP A 14 5.66 5.88 -7.49
C ASP A 14 5.72 4.34 -7.46
N GLU A 15 6.93 3.80 -7.39
CA GLU A 15 7.20 2.37 -7.39
C GLU A 15 7.40 1.80 -5.97
N ILE A 16 6.89 2.48 -4.96
CA ILE A 16 7.13 2.14 -3.54
C ILE A 16 6.73 0.71 -3.17
N TYR A 17 5.79 0.11 -3.90
CA TYR A 17 5.32 -1.26 -3.67
C TYR A 17 5.97 -2.32 -4.57
N GLN A 18 6.98 -1.96 -5.35
CA GLN A 18 7.60 -2.82 -6.37
C GLN A 18 7.97 -4.21 -5.84
N GLY A 19 8.66 -4.32 -4.73
CA GLY A 19 9.05 -5.61 -4.16
C GLY A 19 7.89 -6.46 -3.61
N LEU A 20 6.70 -5.88 -3.42
CA LEU A 20 5.52 -6.54 -2.86
C LEU A 20 4.51 -7.00 -3.92
N SER A 21 4.84 -6.92 -5.20
CA SER A 21 4.00 -7.43 -6.28
C SER A 21 3.95 -8.96 -6.26
N HIS A 22 2.75 -9.53 -6.42
CA HIS A 22 2.50 -10.97 -6.41
C HIS A 22 1.49 -11.42 -7.47
N GLY A 23 1.13 -10.53 -8.39
CA GLY A 23 0.26 -10.84 -9.52
C GLY A 23 0.93 -11.78 -10.55
N PRO A 24 0.15 -12.25 -11.53
CA PRO A 24 0.63 -13.19 -12.55
C PRO A 24 1.63 -12.56 -13.54
N VAL A 25 1.64 -11.23 -13.64
CA VAL A 25 2.55 -10.49 -14.51
C VAL A 25 3.73 -9.99 -13.68
N PRO A 26 4.98 -10.30 -14.05
CA PRO A 26 6.15 -9.75 -13.38
C PRO A 26 6.12 -8.22 -13.42
N TYR A 27 6.36 -7.61 -12.27
CA TYR A 27 6.49 -6.16 -12.19
C TYR A 27 7.74 -5.70 -12.98
N GLN A 28 7.58 -4.61 -13.72
CA GLN A 28 8.68 -3.93 -14.39
C GLN A 28 8.77 -2.49 -13.93
N THR A 29 9.99 -2.01 -13.67
CA THR A 29 10.22 -0.58 -13.45
C THR A 29 9.96 0.22 -14.73
N GLY A 30 9.50 1.46 -14.61
CA GLY A 30 9.36 2.38 -15.74
C GLY A 30 10.68 2.60 -16.47
N LEU A 31 11.82 2.45 -15.80
CA LEU A 31 13.16 2.55 -16.40
C LEU A 31 13.46 1.45 -17.44
N ALA A 32 12.71 0.35 -17.43
CA ALA A 32 12.78 -0.66 -18.49
C ALA A 32 12.19 -0.18 -19.81
N VAL A 33 11.43 0.91 -19.78
CA VAL A 33 10.74 1.47 -20.95
C VAL A 33 11.42 2.77 -21.41
N ARG A 34 11.77 3.66 -20.46
CA ARG A 34 12.38 4.97 -20.73
C ARG A 34 13.29 5.40 -19.58
N ASP A 35 14.30 6.18 -19.88
CA ASP A 35 15.28 6.72 -18.91
C ASP A 35 15.05 8.20 -18.54
N ASP A 36 14.04 8.86 -19.14
CA ASP A 36 13.67 10.24 -18.87
C ASP A 36 12.51 10.36 -17.83
N LEU A 37 12.26 9.30 -17.07
CA LEU A 37 11.23 9.25 -16.04
C LEU A 37 11.77 9.64 -14.66
N TYR A 38 10.86 10.06 -13.79
CA TYR A 38 11.11 10.25 -12.36
C TYR A 38 10.53 9.04 -11.61
N ILE A 39 11.39 8.24 -10.99
CA ILE A 39 10.98 7.03 -10.25
C ILE A 39 11.19 7.26 -8.76
N LEU A 40 10.11 7.16 -7.98
CA LEU A 40 10.17 7.22 -6.53
C LEU A 40 10.16 5.79 -5.95
N ASN A 41 10.99 5.53 -4.97
CA ASN A 41 10.97 4.29 -4.23
C ASN A 41 11.42 4.48 -2.78
N SER A 42 11.24 3.49 -1.93
CA SER A 42 11.47 3.60 -0.50
C SER A 42 11.87 2.27 0.14
N PHE A 43 12.65 2.38 1.21
CA PHE A 43 12.93 1.26 2.12
C PHE A 43 11.75 0.93 3.06
N SER A 44 10.69 1.75 3.06
CA SER A 44 9.57 1.62 4.01
C SER A 44 8.70 0.37 3.81
N LYS A 45 8.60 -0.17 2.59
CA LYS A 45 7.62 -1.21 2.26
C LYS A 45 8.28 -2.59 2.17
N PHE A 46 8.81 -2.97 1.03
CA PHE A 46 9.42 -4.28 0.83
C PHE A 46 10.53 -4.58 1.85
N PHE A 47 11.40 -3.63 2.11
CA PHE A 47 12.51 -3.78 3.05
C PHE A 47 12.10 -3.68 4.53
N GLY A 48 10.86 -3.32 4.84
CA GLY A 48 10.34 -3.25 6.21
C GLY A 48 10.97 -2.16 7.09
N MET A 49 11.60 -1.16 6.48
CA MET A 49 12.34 -0.09 7.16
C MET A 49 11.52 1.20 7.30
N THR A 50 10.23 1.11 7.60
CA THR A 50 9.31 2.26 7.65
C THR A 50 9.78 3.34 8.61
N GLY A 51 10.25 2.99 9.80
CA GLY A 51 10.72 3.92 10.84
C GLY A 51 12.08 4.58 10.52
N TRP A 52 12.83 4.07 9.58
CA TRP A 52 14.16 4.57 9.22
C TRP A 52 14.14 5.81 8.33
N ARG A 53 12.98 6.11 7.74
CA ARG A 53 12.73 7.30 6.91
C ARG A 53 13.74 7.47 5.78
N LEU A 54 13.93 6.42 4.97
CA LEU A 54 14.86 6.39 3.85
C LEU A 54 14.15 5.95 2.57
N GLY A 55 14.51 6.58 1.46
CA GLY A 55 14.05 6.27 0.12
C GLY A 55 15.04 6.81 -0.92
N TRP A 56 14.72 6.61 -2.18
CA TRP A 56 15.51 7.14 -3.29
C TRP A 56 14.61 7.61 -4.42
N VAL A 57 15.16 8.46 -5.24
CA VAL A 57 14.56 8.87 -6.51
C VAL A 57 15.55 8.68 -7.64
N VAL A 58 15.10 8.11 -8.74
CA VAL A 58 15.84 8.09 -9.98
C VAL A 58 15.28 9.20 -10.87
N VAL A 59 16.14 10.02 -11.42
CA VAL A 59 15.74 11.21 -12.18
C VAL A 59 16.59 11.37 -13.44
N PRO A 60 16.08 12.04 -14.47
CA PRO A 60 16.87 12.38 -15.65
C PRO A 60 18.10 13.24 -15.26
N PRO A 61 19.24 13.12 -16.01
CA PRO A 61 20.49 13.80 -15.66
C PRO A 61 20.35 15.31 -15.39
N GLN A 62 19.51 16.01 -16.16
CA GLN A 62 19.26 17.44 -16.00
C GLN A 62 18.55 17.82 -14.72
N ALA A 63 17.88 16.88 -14.05
CA ALA A 63 17.18 17.11 -12.78
C ALA A 63 18.05 16.82 -11.55
N ILE A 64 19.21 16.19 -11.69
CA ILE A 64 20.08 15.81 -10.56
C ILE A 64 20.49 17.02 -9.74
N GLU A 65 21.06 18.05 -10.38
CA GLU A 65 21.54 19.24 -9.67
C GLU A 65 20.41 20.02 -8.99
N PRO A 66 19.27 20.35 -9.64
CA PRO A 66 18.16 21.01 -8.99
C PRO A 66 17.59 20.24 -7.80
N ILE A 67 17.40 18.92 -7.92
CA ILE A 67 16.87 18.09 -6.84
C ILE A 67 17.87 17.97 -5.69
N THR A 68 19.17 17.87 -5.98
CA THR A 68 20.20 17.88 -4.94
C THR A 68 20.19 19.19 -4.16
N LYS A 69 20.06 20.34 -4.82
CA LYS A 69 19.91 21.64 -4.15
C LYS A 69 18.68 21.71 -3.26
N LEU A 70 17.53 21.22 -3.74
CA LEU A 70 16.31 21.14 -2.93
C LEU A 70 16.53 20.28 -1.69
N ALA A 71 17.07 19.08 -1.85
CA ALA A 71 17.34 18.15 -0.75
C ALA A 71 18.28 18.78 0.31
N GLN A 72 19.38 19.38 -0.12
CA GLN A 72 20.33 20.05 0.77
C GLN A 72 19.69 21.17 1.61
N ASN A 73 18.74 21.92 1.04
CA ASN A 73 18.11 23.04 1.71
C ASN A 73 16.88 22.66 2.53
N LEU A 74 16.18 21.54 2.18
CA LEU A 74 14.98 21.08 2.88
C LEU A 74 15.31 20.21 4.10
N PHE A 75 16.29 19.30 3.99
CA PHE A 75 16.59 18.33 5.05
C PHE A 75 18.07 17.96 5.18
N ILE A 76 18.96 18.61 4.43
CA ILE A 76 20.43 18.43 4.42
C ILE A 76 20.84 17.07 3.85
N SER A 77 20.57 15.97 4.56
CA SER A 77 20.83 14.60 4.13
C SER A 77 19.93 13.60 4.86
N PRO A 78 19.73 12.39 4.32
CA PRO A 78 19.12 11.31 5.07
C PRO A 78 19.97 10.91 6.29
N SER A 79 19.34 10.33 7.30
CA SER A 79 20.02 9.80 8.48
C SER A 79 21.15 8.83 8.10
N THR A 80 22.39 9.10 8.53
CA THR A 80 23.55 8.24 8.28
C THR A 80 23.35 6.81 8.78
N PRO A 81 22.85 6.55 10.00
CA PRO A 81 22.53 5.19 10.43
C PRO A 81 21.52 4.48 9.53
N ALA A 82 20.51 5.20 9.01
CA ALA A 82 19.54 4.62 8.07
C ALA A 82 20.19 4.17 6.77
N GLN A 83 21.15 4.93 6.25
CA GLN A 83 21.89 4.60 5.04
C GLN A 83 22.74 3.33 5.21
N TYR A 84 23.46 3.20 6.34
CA TYR A 84 24.22 1.99 6.65
C TYR A 84 23.29 0.77 6.85
N ALA A 85 22.18 0.94 7.56
CA ALA A 85 21.19 -0.14 7.71
C ALA A 85 20.60 -0.58 6.36
N ALA A 86 20.41 0.35 5.44
CA ALA A 86 19.90 0.05 4.10
C ALA A 86 20.89 -0.78 3.26
N LEU A 87 22.19 -0.64 3.46
CA LEU A 87 23.17 -1.51 2.79
C LEU A 87 22.97 -2.97 3.20
N ALA A 88 22.78 -3.23 4.50
CA ALA A 88 22.53 -4.59 5.01
C ALA A 88 21.17 -5.15 4.56
N ALA A 89 20.21 -4.30 4.17
CA ALA A 89 18.93 -4.76 3.68
C ALA A 89 19.00 -5.50 2.32
N PHE A 90 20.13 -5.40 1.61
CA PHE A 90 20.40 -6.11 0.36
C PHE A 90 21.20 -7.39 0.56
N ASP A 91 21.64 -7.72 1.78
CA ASP A 91 22.32 -8.97 2.07
C ASP A 91 21.42 -10.17 1.76
N GLU A 92 21.98 -11.30 1.39
CA GLU A 92 21.25 -12.50 0.96
C GLU A 92 20.24 -12.98 2.02
N ASP A 93 20.66 -13.00 3.29
CA ASP A 93 19.79 -13.36 4.43
C ASP A 93 18.63 -12.38 4.58
N ALA A 94 18.88 -11.08 4.47
CA ALA A 94 17.84 -10.05 4.54
C ALA A 94 16.86 -10.18 3.37
N MET A 95 17.34 -10.39 2.15
CA MET A 95 16.51 -10.60 0.97
C MET A 95 15.63 -11.85 1.10
N THR A 96 16.14 -12.91 1.70
CA THR A 96 15.36 -14.12 2.02
C THR A 96 14.24 -13.79 2.98
N ILE A 97 14.49 -13.03 4.04
CA ILE A 97 13.44 -12.58 5.00
C ILE A 97 12.39 -11.71 4.32
N HIS A 98 12.81 -10.80 3.42
CA HIS A 98 11.87 -9.96 2.67
C HIS A 98 10.96 -10.79 1.76
N GLY A 99 11.50 -11.83 1.11
CA GLY A 99 10.74 -12.80 0.32
C GLY A 99 9.69 -13.53 1.18
N GLN A 100 10.08 -14.07 2.32
CA GLN A 100 9.17 -14.74 3.25
C GLN A 100 8.03 -13.83 3.75
N ARG A 101 8.32 -12.55 4.03
CA ARG A 101 7.27 -11.57 4.39
C ARG A 101 6.30 -11.32 3.24
N LYS A 102 6.80 -11.20 2.01
CA LYS A 102 5.97 -11.07 0.82
C LYS A 102 5.02 -12.27 0.68
N ASP A 103 5.54 -13.50 0.83
CA ASP A 103 4.74 -14.72 0.74
C ASP A 103 3.65 -14.76 1.84
N ALA A 104 3.98 -14.30 3.05
CA ALA A 104 2.99 -14.16 4.11
C ALA A 104 1.90 -13.14 3.77
N PHE A 105 2.22 -12.05 3.06
CA PHE A 105 1.19 -11.10 2.58
C PHE A 105 0.27 -11.72 1.55
N VAL A 106 0.76 -12.56 0.64
CA VAL A 106 -0.08 -13.29 -0.32
C VAL A 106 -1.13 -14.15 0.38
N GLN A 107 -0.71 -14.92 1.39
CA GLN A 107 -1.61 -15.77 2.18
C GLN A 107 -2.65 -14.93 2.95
N ARG A 108 -2.23 -13.84 3.57
CA ARG A 108 -3.12 -12.94 4.31
C ARG A 108 -4.11 -12.23 3.41
N ALA A 109 -3.68 -11.78 2.22
CA ALA A 109 -4.54 -11.17 1.21
C ALA A 109 -5.65 -12.13 0.78
N ALA A 110 -5.30 -13.37 0.45
CA ALA A 110 -6.27 -14.40 0.08
C ALA A 110 -7.28 -14.65 1.21
N ARG A 111 -6.79 -14.86 2.43
CA ARG A 111 -7.66 -15.14 3.57
C ARG A 111 -8.63 -14.01 3.92
N LEU A 112 -8.12 -12.76 3.92
CA LEU A 112 -8.95 -11.58 4.18
C LEU A 112 -9.97 -11.37 3.05
N SER A 113 -9.55 -11.50 1.79
CA SER A 113 -10.42 -11.37 0.61
C SER A 113 -11.57 -12.37 0.66
N ASP A 114 -11.27 -13.67 0.86
CA ASP A 114 -12.28 -14.72 0.95
C ASP A 114 -13.24 -14.49 2.13
N GLY A 115 -12.72 -14.02 3.27
CA GLY A 115 -13.52 -13.71 4.44
C GLY A 115 -14.50 -12.58 4.19
N LEU A 116 -14.02 -11.46 3.66
CA LEU A 116 -14.85 -10.30 3.35
C LEU A 116 -15.91 -10.61 2.29
N GLN A 117 -15.55 -11.35 1.24
CA GLN A 117 -16.53 -11.73 0.20
C GLN A 117 -17.65 -12.61 0.76
N ARG A 118 -17.35 -13.53 1.69
CA ARG A 118 -18.39 -14.33 2.37
C ARG A 118 -19.35 -13.48 3.23
N LEU A 119 -18.87 -12.34 3.72
CA LEU A 119 -19.66 -11.36 4.45
C LEU A 119 -20.40 -10.35 3.54
N GLY A 120 -20.44 -10.60 2.23
CA GLY A 120 -21.17 -9.76 1.27
C GLY A 120 -20.39 -8.54 0.75
N PHE A 121 -19.14 -8.33 1.17
CA PHE A 121 -18.34 -7.24 0.65
C PHE A 121 -17.85 -7.51 -0.77
N ARG A 122 -17.85 -6.46 -1.59
CA ARG A 122 -17.32 -6.52 -2.94
C ARG A 122 -15.90 -5.97 -3.00
N ILE A 123 -14.98 -6.70 -3.62
CA ILE A 123 -13.62 -6.29 -3.91
C ILE A 123 -13.51 -6.10 -5.43
N PRO A 124 -13.66 -4.87 -5.95
CA PRO A 124 -13.75 -4.64 -7.40
C PRO A 124 -12.49 -5.02 -8.16
N VAL A 125 -11.33 -4.89 -7.51
CA VAL A 125 -10.02 -5.21 -8.08
C VAL A 125 -9.30 -6.17 -7.13
N ALA A 126 -8.97 -7.35 -7.62
CA ALA A 126 -8.14 -8.29 -6.88
C ALA A 126 -6.75 -7.69 -6.67
N PRO A 127 -6.17 -7.79 -5.45
CA PRO A 127 -4.84 -7.26 -5.21
C PRO A 127 -3.78 -8.11 -5.94
N ASP A 128 -2.88 -7.44 -6.61
CA ASP A 128 -1.69 -8.05 -7.25
C ASP A 128 -0.38 -7.56 -6.60
N GLY A 129 -0.48 -6.88 -5.47
CA GLY A 129 0.63 -6.33 -4.70
C GLY A 129 0.19 -5.59 -3.45
N ALA A 130 1.13 -4.86 -2.85
CA ALA A 130 0.96 -4.11 -1.60
C ALA A 130 0.58 -5.00 -0.41
N PHE A 131 -0.22 -4.48 0.53
CA PHE A 131 -0.65 -5.18 1.75
C PHE A 131 -2.03 -4.71 2.24
N TYR A 132 -2.93 -4.34 1.31
CA TYR A 132 -4.30 -3.91 1.62
C TYR A 132 -5.28 -4.26 0.49
N LEU A 133 -6.56 -4.30 0.86
CA LEU A 133 -7.70 -4.39 -0.04
C LEU A 133 -8.45 -3.06 -0.02
N TYR A 134 -8.96 -2.63 -1.16
CA TYR A 134 -9.90 -1.51 -1.25
C TYR A 134 -11.29 -2.07 -1.55
N VAL A 135 -12.18 -1.96 -0.59
CA VAL A 135 -13.38 -2.78 -0.46
C VAL A 135 -14.60 -1.89 -0.55
N ASP A 136 -15.55 -2.27 -1.38
CA ASP A 136 -16.86 -1.62 -1.49
C ASP A 136 -17.77 -2.07 -0.34
N ILE A 137 -18.24 -1.10 0.43
CA ILE A 137 -19.12 -1.27 1.58
C ILE A 137 -20.57 -0.82 1.32
N SER A 138 -20.94 -0.52 0.06
CA SER A 138 -22.25 0.05 -0.30
C SER A 138 -23.42 -0.78 0.21
N HIS A 139 -23.28 -2.12 0.32
CA HIS A 139 -24.33 -3.00 0.82
C HIS A 139 -24.68 -2.76 2.29
N THR A 140 -23.79 -2.11 3.06
CA THR A 140 -24.05 -1.77 4.46
C THR A 140 -24.97 -0.58 4.64
N GLY A 141 -25.17 0.22 3.58
CA GLY A 141 -25.93 1.47 3.63
C GLY A 141 -25.25 2.61 4.40
N MET A 142 -24.01 2.41 4.86
CA MET A 142 -23.24 3.42 5.59
C MET A 142 -22.24 4.13 4.67
N ASN A 143 -21.89 5.36 5.02
CA ASN A 143 -20.70 5.99 4.44
C ASN A 143 -19.42 5.45 5.10
N SER A 144 -18.29 5.63 4.43
CA SER A 144 -17.01 5.06 4.85
C SER A 144 -16.54 5.53 6.22
N MET A 145 -16.81 6.78 6.57
CA MET A 145 -16.41 7.36 7.86
C MET A 145 -17.23 6.77 9.01
N ASP A 146 -18.54 6.73 8.87
CA ASP A 146 -19.44 6.15 9.89
C ASP A 146 -19.16 4.66 10.08
N PHE A 147 -18.93 3.93 8.97
CA PHE A 147 -18.55 2.52 9.04
C PHE A 147 -17.24 2.32 9.84
N CYS A 148 -16.20 3.12 9.55
CA CYS A 148 -14.91 3.02 10.26
C CYS A 148 -15.05 3.37 11.75
N TRP A 149 -15.75 4.46 12.09
CA TRP A 149 -15.94 4.85 13.48
C TRP A 149 -16.74 3.82 14.27
N ARG A 150 -17.84 3.34 13.74
CA ARG A 150 -18.65 2.31 14.42
C ARG A 150 -17.88 1.00 14.58
N LEU A 151 -17.12 0.61 13.56
CA LEU A 151 -16.35 -0.63 13.60
C LEU A 151 -15.25 -0.60 14.67
N ILE A 152 -14.56 0.53 14.83
CA ILE A 152 -13.54 0.67 15.87
C ILE A 152 -14.15 0.82 17.26
N ASP A 153 -15.18 1.61 17.43
CA ASP A 153 -15.75 1.92 18.74
C ASP A 153 -16.52 0.72 19.32
N GLU A 154 -17.34 0.05 18.47
CA GLU A 154 -18.24 -1.02 18.92
C GLU A 154 -17.54 -2.40 18.89
N PHE A 155 -16.62 -2.63 17.93
CA PHE A 155 -16.04 -3.96 17.66
C PHE A 155 -14.50 -4.01 17.66
N GLN A 156 -13.82 -2.92 17.94
CA GLN A 156 -12.35 -2.80 18.04
C GLN A 156 -11.61 -3.30 16.77
N VAL A 157 -12.16 -3.02 15.59
CA VAL A 157 -11.52 -3.27 14.30
C VAL A 157 -11.24 -1.93 13.62
N ALA A 158 -9.97 -1.63 13.42
CA ALA A 158 -9.52 -0.41 12.76
C ALA A 158 -9.35 -0.63 11.25
N VAL A 159 -10.02 0.19 10.46
CA VAL A 159 -9.91 0.25 8.99
C VAL A 159 -9.79 1.71 8.55
N THR A 160 -9.45 1.98 7.29
CA THR A 160 -9.23 3.34 6.82
C THR A 160 -10.36 3.75 5.86
N PRO A 161 -11.05 4.90 6.08
CA PRO A 161 -12.12 5.34 5.22
C PRO A 161 -11.61 5.73 3.82
N GLY A 162 -12.43 5.55 2.81
CA GLY A 162 -12.11 5.91 1.44
C GLY A 162 -11.85 7.41 1.25
N ALA A 163 -12.46 8.25 2.08
CA ALA A 163 -12.25 9.69 2.09
C ALA A 163 -10.77 10.12 2.26
N ASP A 164 -9.92 9.27 2.85
CA ASP A 164 -8.47 9.51 2.95
C ASP A 164 -7.73 9.39 1.60
N PHE A 165 -8.37 8.81 0.58
CA PHE A 165 -7.73 8.49 -0.70
C PHE A 165 -8.28 9.27 -1.90
N GLY A 166 -9.31 10.08 -1.71
CA GLY A 166 -9.90 10.90 -2.77
C GLY A 166 -11.36 11.20 -2.54
N GLU A 167 -12.02 11.78 -3.56
CA GLU A 167 -13.41 12.20 -3.48
C GLU A 167 -14.35 11.30 -4.30
N HIS A 168 -13.84 10.66 -5.37
CA HIS A 168 -14.68 9.90 -6.27
C HIS A 168 -15.20 8.60 -5.64
N ASN A 169 -16.49 8.56 -5.32
CA ASN A 169 -17.17 7.44 -4.66
C ASN A 169 -16.53 7.01 -3.33
N ALA A 170 -15.71 7.85 -2.72
CA ALA A 170 -14.91 7.54 -1.55
C ALA A 170 -15.76 7.10 -0.34
N ASP A 171 -17.00 7.59 -0.24
CA ASP A 171 -17.94 7.22 0.81
C ASP A 171 -18.38 5.75 0.76
N HIS A 172 -18.19 5.09 -0.37
CA HIS A 172 -18.58 3.69 -0.55
C HIS A 172 -17.43 2.71 -0.38
N PHE A 173 -16.22 3.19 -0.07
CA PHE A 173 -15.03 2.35 0.01
C PHE A 173 -14.32 2.46 1.34
N VAL A 174 -13.70 1.34 1.75
CA VAL A 174 -12.86 1.24 2.93
C VAL A 174 -11.61 0.44 2.60
N ARG A 175 -10.46 0.88 3.11
CA ARG A 175 -9.20 0.15 2.97
C ARG A 175 -8.97 -0.76 4.17
N PHE A 176 -8.84 -2.05 3.91
CA PHE A 176 -8.45 -3.08 4.87
C PHE A 176 -6.97 -3.44 4.69
N ALA A 177 -6.13 -3.24 5.70
CA ALA A 177 -4.74 -3.66 5.68
C ALA A 177 -4.59 -5.09 6.23
N TYR A 178 -3.72 -5.91 5.61
CA TYR A 178 -3.40 -7.26 6.07
C TYR A 178 -1.95 -7.37 6.58
N THR A 179 -1.48 -6.33 7.27
CA THR A 179 -0.12 -6.24 7.83
C THR A 179 0.04 -6.99 9.16
N THR A 180 -1.02 -7.54 9.71
CA THR A 180 -1.02 -8.33 10.95
C THR A 180 -0.95 -9.84 10.66
N HIS A 181 -0.81 -10.68 11.68
CA HIS A 181 -0.78 -12.15 11.56
C HIS A 181 -2.19 -12.74 11.29
N LEU A 182 -2.23 -13.98 10.80
CA LEU A 182 -3.48 -14.61 10.34
C LEU A 182 -4.53 -14.71 11.45
N GLU A 183 -4.15 -15.04 12.67
CA GLU A 183 -5.08 -15.16 13.80
C GLU A 183 -5.78 -13.84 14.11
N ALA A 184 -5.09 -12.70 13.96
CA ALA A 184 -5.72 -11.39 14.13
C ALA A 184 -6.64 -11.04 12.95
N ILE A 185 -6.35 -11.53 11.73
CA ILE A 185 -7.25 -11.38 10.58
C ILE A 185 -8.52 -12.20 10.82
N GLU A 186 -8.42 -13.45 11.31
CA GLU A 186 -9.57 -14.27 11.66
C GLU A 186 -10.47 -13.57 12.70
N LEU A 187 -9.86 -13.13 13.81
CA LEU A 187 -10.58 -12.40 14.85
C LEU A 187 -11.24 -11.12 14.29
N GLY A 188 -10.55 -10.42 13.38
CA GLY A 188 -11.10 -9.25 12.70
C GLY A 188 -12.34 -9.59 11.87
N LEU A 189 -12.31 -10.68 11.12
CA LEU A 189 -13.43 -11.16 10.32
C LEU A 189 -14.63 -11.57 11.21
N GLU A 190 -14.39 -12.29 12.31
CA GLU A 190 -15.43 -12.63 13.29
C GLU A 190 -16.11 -11.38 13.87
N ARG A 191 -15.32 -10.37 14.20
CA ARG A 191 -15.84 -9.09 14.72
C ARG A 191 -16.63 -8.29 13.69
N ILE A 192 -16.20 -8.33 12.41
CA ILE A 192 -16.94 -7.69 11.31
C ILE A 192 -18.28 -8.40 11.10
N GLU A 193 -18.33 -9.73 11.14
CA GLU A 193 -19.56 -10.52 11.06
C GLU A 193 -20.54 -10.14 12.19
N ALA A 194 -20.02 -10.07 13.42
CA ALA A 194 -20.82 -9.63 14.57
C ALA A 194 -21.33 -8.20 14.41
N ALA A 195 -20.52 -7.30 13.85
CA ALA A 195 -20.90 -5.93 13.56
C ALA A 195 -22.05 -5.87 12.54
N LEU A 196 -21.93 -6.54 11.40
CA LEU A 196 -22.96 -6.58 10.38
C LEU A 196 -24.29 -7.12 10.93
N THR A 197 -24.22 -8.19 11.75
CA THR A 197 -25.39 -8.75 12.42
C THR A 197 -26.04 -7.74 13.38
N ALA A 198 -25.25 -7.08 14.22
CA ALA A 198 -25.73 -6.08 15.17
C ALA A 198 -26.33 -4.85 14.49
N TRP A 199 -25.83 -4.50 13.32
CA TRP A 199 -26.33 -3.38 12.51
C TRP A 199 -27.51 -3.75 11.60
N GLY A 200 -27.92 -5.03 11.56
CA GLY A 200 -29.03 -5.51 10.74
C GLY A 200 -28.69 -5.53 9.23
N VAL A 201 -27.43 -5.65 8.87
CA VAL A 201 -26.98 -5.78 7.48
C VAL A 201 -27.09 -7.25 7.09
N ASN A 202 -27.81 -7.54 6.00
CA ASN A 202 -27.89 -8.88 5.45
C ASN A 202 -26.59 -9.24 4.73
N THR A 203 -25.97 -10.37 5.07
CA THR A 203 -24.78 -10.94 4.43
C THR A 203 -25.14 -11.97 3.37
#